data_1c890e1a4c2891a394ffaa4e0180b165
#
_entry.id   1c890e1a4c2891a394ffaa4e0180b165
#
_cell.length_a   1.000
_cell.length_b   1.000
_cell.length_c   1.000
_cell.angle_alpha   90.00
_cell.angle_beta   90.00
_cell.angle_gamma   90.00
#
_symmetry.space_group_name_H-M   'P 1'
#
loop_
_entity.id
_entity.type
_entity.pdbx_description
1 polymer ?
#
loop_
_entity_poly.entity_id
_entity_poly.type
_entity_poly.pdbx_seq_one_letter_code
_entity_poly.pdbx_strand_id
1 'polypeptide(L)'
;MRIFNGNFIQGVIDLYFALQENDNSKAVHAYEQWGFTDITKEKLKVLNKWAGFLYSPLMEDKVQKIQESDSGIYGAQIASEVHQELKKLGGVKPPKEFVFMDRAAVGLGSGFMHLKAEVNWYRIFHELIEDFNSKKLMENQQKALNLANLSI
;
A
#
# COMPACT_ATOMS: atom_id res chain seq x y z
N MET A 1 13.00 -12.44 -9.47
CA MET A 1 12.51 -11.03 -9.59
C MET A 1 10.99 -11.04 -9.47
N ARG A 2 10.40 -10.06 -8.79
CA ARG A 2 8.94 -9.92 -8.73
C ARG A 2 8.52 -8.69 -9.47
N ILE A 3 7.41 -8.81 -10.21
CA ILE A 3 6.84 -7.74 -11.01
C ILE A 3 5.41 -7.52 -10.53
N PHE A 4 5.08 -6.29 -10.17
CA PHE A 4 3.72 -5.89 -9.90
C PHE A 4 3.07 -5.42 -11.20
N ASN A 5 1.90 -5.95 -11.52
CA ASN A 5 1.19 -5.52 -12.73
C ASN A 5 0.64 -4.08 -12.58
N GLY A 6 0.35 -3.45 -13.72
CA GLY A 6 -0.10 -2.05 -13.74
C GLY A 6 -1.42 -1.83 -12.98
N ASN A 7 -2.34 -2.80 -13.00
CA ASN A 7 -3.61 -2.69 -12.28
C ASN A 7 -3.42 -2.75 -10.76
N PHE A 8 -2.47 -3.56 -10.28
CA PHE A 8 -2.15 -3.60 -8.86
C PHE A 8 -1.59 -2.25 -8.38
N ILE A 9 -0.67 -1.64 -9.14
CA ILE A 9 -0.12 -0.32 -8.81
C ILE A 9 -1.20 0.75 -8.90
N GLN A 10 -2.10 0.68 -9.90
CA GLN A 10 -3.24 1.59 -9.98
C GLN A 10 -4.11 1.50 -8.72
N GLY A 11 -4.41 0.29 -8.23
CA GLY A 11 -5.15 0.10 -6.99
C GLY A 11 -4.47 0.72 -5.76
N VAL A 12 -3.12 0.75 -5.71
CA VAL A 12 -2.39 1.47 -4.64
C VAL A 12 -2.69 2.97 -4.70
N ILE A 13 -2.65 3.55 -5.89
CA ILE A 13 -2.92 4.97 -6.11
C ILE A 13 -4.38 5.30 -5.83
N ASP A 14 -5.30 4.50 -6.34
CA ASP A 14 -6.75 4.69 -6.16
C ASP A 14 -7.15 4.61 -4.68
N LEU A 15 -6.55 3.69 -3.91
CA LEU A 15 -6.80 3.59 -2.48
C LEU A 15 -6.29 4.82 -1.72
N TYR A 16 -5.13 5.36 -2.10
CA TYR A 16 -4.60 6.58 -1.51
C TYR A 16 -5.62 7.73 -1.64
N PHE A 17 -6.12 7.98 -2.85
CA PHE A 17 -7.10 9.04 -3.08
C PHE A 17 -8.44 8.73 -2.43
N ALA A 18 -8.89 7.48 -2.43
CA ALA A 18 -10.11 7.07 -1.74
C ALA A 18 -10.06 7.37 -0.23
N LEU A 19 -8.92 7.12 0.41
CA LEU A 19 -8.72 7.43 1.82
C LEU A 19 -8.65 8.94 2.07
N GLN A 20 -7.99 9.70 1.21
CA GLN A 20 -7.88 11.15 1.30
C GLN A 20 -9.25 11.83 1.16
N GLU A 21 -10.10 11.32 0.26
CA GLU A 21 -11.45 11.81 0.02
C GLU A 21 -12.51 11.21 0.99
N ASN A 22 -12.12 10.25 1.83
CA ASN A 22 -13.03 9.46 2.67
C ASN A 22 -14.14 8.74 1.86
N ASP A 23 -13.81 8.31 0.62
CA ASP A 23 -14.74 7.64 -0.28
C ASP A 23 -14.65 6.11 -0.13
N ASN A 24 -15.59 5.55 0.62
CA ASN A 24 -15.65 4.11 0.85
C ASN A 24 -15.93 3.29 -0.42
N SER A 25 -16.65 3.84 -1.39
CA SER A 25 -16.95 3.12 -2.64
C SER A 25 -15.69 2.98 -3.49
N LYS A 26 -14.90 4.05 -3.59
CA LYS A 26 -13.59 4.02 -4.25
C LYS A 26 -12.61 3.10 -3.53
N ALA A 27 -12.62 3.10 -2.19
CA ALA A 27 -11.77 2.21 -1.41
C ALA A 27 -12.10 0.73 -1.65
N VAL A 28 -13.39 0.35 -1.68
CA VAL A 28 -13.81 -1.02 -2.02
C VAL A 28 -13.30 -1.40 -3.41
N HIS A 29 -13.49 -0.54 -4.41
CA HIS A 29 -13.04 -0.80 -5.77
C HIS A 29 -11.52 -1.00 -5.84
N ALA A 30 -10.73 -0.19 -5.12
CA ALA A 30 -9.28 -0.34 -5.05
C ALA A 30 -8.85 -1.68 -4.41
N TYR A 31 -9.52 -2.11 -3.34
CA TYR A 31 -9.26 -3.42 -2.74
C TYR A 31 -9.64 -4.58 -3.67
N GLU A 32 -10.75 -4.46 -4.42
CA GLU A 32 -11.15 -5.46 -5.41
C GLU A 32 -10.15 -5.56 -6.56
N GLN A 33 -9.57 -4.44 -7.02
CA GLN A 33 -8.47 -4.45 -7.99
C GLN A 33 -7.23 -5.20 -7.47
N TRP A 34 -7.00 -5.20 -6.17
CA TRP A 34 -5.95 -6.01 -5.54
C TRP A 34 -6.30 -7.49 -5.44
N GLY A 35 -7.57 -7.85 -5.65
CA GLY A 35 -8.07 -9.22 -5.56
C GLY A 35 -8.65 -9.59 -4.20
N PHE A 36 -8.97 -8.62 -3.34
CA PHE A 36 -9.79 -8.89 -2.16
C PHE A 36 -11.23 -9.14 -2.58
N THR A 37 -11.89 -10.08 -1.92
CA THR A 37 -13.29 -10.44 -2.15
C THR A 37 -14.11 -10.32 -0.87
N ASP A 38 -15.43 -10.26 -1.03
CA ASP A 38 -16.39 -10.28 0.08
C ASP A 38 -16.13 -9.17 1.12
N ILE A 39 -15.88 -7.94 0.66
CA ILE A 39 -15.60 -6.79 1.50
C ILE A 39 -16.91 -6.23 2.05
N THR A 40 -17.28 -6.67 3.27
CA THR A 40 -18.39 -6.08 4.02
C THR A 40 -17.99 -4.70 4.58
N LYS A 41 -18.98 -3.92 5.02
CA LYS A 41 -18.72 -2.60 5.64
C LYS A 41 -17.78 -2.70 6.84
N GLU A 42 -17.92 -3.76 7.64
CA GLU A 42 -17.09 -4.03 8.82
C GLU A 42 -15.66 -4.37 8.41
N LYS A 43 -15.50 -5.25 7.42
CA LYS A 43 -14.17 -5.59 6.86
C LYS A 43 -13.49 -4.36 6.26
N LEU A 44 -14.23 -3.56 5.49
CA LEU A 44 -13.72 -2.31 4.91
C LEU A 44 -13.17 -1.36 5.98
N LYS A 45 -13.90 -1.18 7.08
CA LYS A 45 -13.45 -0.33 8.20
C LYS A 45 -12.11 -0.80 8.77
N VAL A 46 -11.94 -2.11 8.93
CA VAL A 46 -10.70 -2.70 9.45
C VAL A 46 -9.56 -2.58 8.44
N LEU A 47 -9.83 -2.84 7.16
CA LEU A 47 -8.84 -2.66 6.08
C LEU A 47 -8.39 -1.19 5.96
N ASN A 48 -9.34 -0.25 6.03
CA ASN A 48 -9.02 1.17 5.99
C ASN A 48 -8.23 1.64 7.22
N LYS A 49 -8.40 1.01 8.40
CA LYS A 49 -7.57 1.27 9.57
C LYS A 49 -6.10 0.94 9.29
N TRP A 50 -5.83 -0.23 8.68
CA TRP A 50 -4.48 -0.61 8.29
C TRP A 50 -3.91 0.26 7.19
N ALA A 51 -4.67 0.47 6.11
CA ALA A 51 -4.26 1.33 5.02
C ALA A 51 -4.01 2.78 5.50
N GLY A 52 -4.90 3.34 6.31
CA GLY A 52 -4.73 4.66 6.90
C GLY A 52 -3.44 4.79 7.71
N PHE A 53 -3.06 3.76 8.46
CA PHE A 53 -1.77 3.70 9.14
C PHE A 53 -0.59 3.76 8.16
N LEU A 54 -0.61 2.95 7.10
CA LEU A 54 0.46 2.90 6.10
C LEU A 54 0.57 4.19 5.28
N TYR A 55 -0.55 4.79 4.92
CA TYR A 55 -0.58 6.00 4.10
C TYR A 55 -0.45 7.31 4.92
N SER A 56 -0.57 7.25 6.26
CA SER A 56 -0.59 8.45 7.10
C SER A 56 0.55 9.44 6.81
N PRO A 57 1.83 9.04 6.63
CA PRO A 57 2.90 9.98 6.35
C PRO A 57 2.82 10.62 4.97
N LEU A 58 2.00 10.04 4.06
CA LEU A 58 1.79 10.55 2.70
C LEU A 58 0.63 11.54 2.60
N MET A 59 -0.17 11.71 3.67
CA MET A 59 -1.40 12.50 3.62
C MET A 59 -1.20 14.00 3.85
N GLU A 60 -0.05 14.42 4.39
CA GLU A 60 0.21 15.81 4.74
C GLU A 60 1.47 16.33 4.04
N ASP A 61 1.35 17.49 3.36
CA ASP A 61 2.48 18.19 2.72
C ASP A 61 3.37 18.86 3.77
N LYS A 62 4.15 18.04 4.48
CA LYS A 62 5.11 18.51 5.48
C LYS A 62 6.34 17.60 5.57
N VAL A 63 7.45 18.13 6.03
CA VAL A 63 8.62 17.34 6.41
C VAL A 63 8.34 16.66 7.73
N GLN A 64 8.44 15.34 7.77
CA GLN A 64 8.18 14.53 8.96
C GLN A 64 8.91 13.19 8.91
N LYS A 65 9.03 12.51 10.05
CA LYS A 65 9.46 11.12 10.10
C LYS A 65 8.40 10.22 9.46
N ILE A 66 8.81 9.05 8.97
CA ILE A 66 7.87 8.05 8.46
C ILE A 66 6.88 7.57 9.53
N GLN A 67 7.30 7.65 10.80
CA GLN A 67 6.50 7.35 11.99
C GLN A 67 6.99 8.20 13.16
N GLU A 68 6.09 8.72 13.98
CA GLU A 68 6.45 9.50 15.17
C GLU A 68 7.10 8.64 16.28
N SER A 69 6.71 7.37 16.34
CA SER A 69 7.28 6.40 17.28
C SER A 69 8.62 5.87 16.78
N ASP A 70 9.67 6.00 17.56
CA ASP A 70 11.00 5.45 17.27
C ASP A 70 11.06 3.91 17.39
N SER A 71 9.95 3.25 17.70
CA SER A 71 9.88 1.79 17.85
C SER A 71 8.86 1.18 16.88
N GLY A 72 9.23 0.08 16.22
CA GLY A 72 8.31 -0.73 15.39
C GLY A 72 7.16 -1.39 16.20
N ILE A 73 7.11 -1.20 17.52
CA ILE A 73 6.11 -1.78 18.43
C ILE A 73 4.71 -1.26 18.07
N TYR A 74 4.57 0.02 17.76
CA TYR A 74 3.28 0.60 17.43
C TYR A 74 2.71 0.00 16.12
N GLY A 75 3.52 -0.12 15.09
CA GLY A 75 3.10 -0.78 13.84
C GLY A 75 2.72 -2.25 14.04
N ALA A 76 3.48 -2.98 14.88
CA ALA A 76 3.18 -4.36 15.22
C ALA A 76 1.87 -4.50 16.02
N GLN A 77 1.56 -3.54 16.89
CA GLN A 77 0.29 -3.49 17.63
C GLN A 77 -0.89 -3.30 16.68
N ILE A 78 -0.82 -2.30 15.79
CA ILE A 78 -1.87 -2.05 14.78
C ILE A 78 -2.07 -3.28 13.89
N ALA A 79 -0.99 -3.91 13.42
CA ALA A 79 -1.07 -5.12 12.62
C ALA A 79 -1.76 -6.27 13.37
N SER A 80 -1.43 -6.45 14.66
CA SER A 80 -2.04 -7.48 15.52
C SER A 80 -3.53 -7.23 15.73
N GLU A 81 -3.93 -5.99 16.01
CA GLU A 81 -5.33 -5.60 16.19
C GLU A 81 -6.14 -5.86 14.92
N VAL A 82 -5.64 -5.36 13.76
CA VAL A 82 -6.27 -5.56 12.46
C VAL A 82 -6.43 -7.05 12.12
N HIS A 83 -5.38 -7.84 12.36
CA HIS A 83 -5.45 -9.29 12.16
C HIS A 83 -6.52 -9.96 13.01
N GLN A 84 -6.61 -9.61 14.30
CA GLN A 84 -7.62 -10.16 15.22
C GLN A 84 -9.04 -9.74 14.82
N GLU A 85 -9.24 -8.47 14.46
CA GLU A 85 -10.53 -7.95 14.02
C GLU A 85 -10.98 -8.64 12.72
N LEU A 86 -10.11 -8.74 11.71
CA LEU A 86 -10.42 -9.45 10.46
C LEU A 86 -10.74 -10.92 10.70
N LYS A 87 -10.01 -11.59 11.60
CA LYS A 87 -10.28 -12.99 11.98
C LYS A 87 -11.67 -13.17 12.56
N LYS A 88 -12.13 -12.25 13.44
CA LYS A 88 -13.49 -12.26 13.98
C LYS A 88 -14.57 -12.09 12.91
N LEU A 89 -14.27 -11.38 11.84
CA LEU A 89 -15.18 -11.14 10.70
C LEU A 89 -15.11 -12.24 9.63
N GLY A 90 -14.59 -13.42 9.98
CA GLY A 90 -14.44 -14.54 9.04
C GLY A 90 -13.16 -14.53 8.22
N GLY A 91 -12.26 -13.61 8.53
CA GLY A 91 -10.98 -13.45 7.84
C GLY A 91 -11.08 -12.77 6.47
N VAL A 92 -9.93 -12.48 5.94
CA VAL A 92 -9.72 -12.10 4.52
C VAL A 92 -8.53 -12.92 4.01
N LYS A 93 -8.57 -13.24 2.74
CA LYS A 93 -7.43 -13.89 2.06
C LYS A 93 -6.68 -12.83 1.28
N PRO A 94 -5.55 -12.32 1.80
CA PRO A 94 -4.81 -11.28 1.11
C PRO A 94 -4.20 -11.86 -0.17
N PRO A 95 -4.24 -11.10 -1.29
CA PRO A 95 -3.54 -11.47 -2.51
C PRO A 95 -2.03 -11.57 -2.29
N LYS A 96 -1.36 -12.41 -3.06
CA LYS A 96 0.10 -12.61 -2.92
C LYS A 96 0.89 -11.31 -3.11
N GLU A 97 0.50 -10.52 -4.09
CA GLU A 97 1.10 -9.23 -4.42
C GLU A 97 1.01 -8.26 -3.24
N PHE A 98 -0.15 -8.22 -2.58
CA PHE A 98 -0.36 -7.39 -1.39
C PHE A 98 0.59 -7.80 -0.26
N VAL A 99 0.74 -9.09 0.03
CA VAL A 99 1.64 -9.56 1.09
C VAL A 99 3.09 -9.16 0.83
N PHE A 100 3.53 -9.15 -0.43
CA PHE A 100 4.88 -8.74 -0.77
C PHE A 100 5.09 -7.23 -0.69
N MET A 101 4.11 -6.44 -1.13
CA MET A 101 4.13 -4.99 -1.00
C MET A 101 4.15 -4.58 0.48
N ASP A 102 3.30 -5.18 1.29
CA ASP A 102 3.21 -4.92 2.73
C ASP A 102 4.56 -5.19 3.43
N ARG A 103 5.19 -6.32 3.13
CA ARG A 103 6.53 -6.64 3.65
C ARG A 103 7.60 -5.63 3.21
N ALA A 104 7.55 -5.19 1.96
CA ALA A 104 8.47 -4.19 1.47
C ALA A 104 8.26 -2.83 2.16
N ALA A 105 7.00 -2.42 2.35
CA ALA A 105 6.65 -1.19 3.05
C ALA A 105 7.12 -1.21 4.51
N VAL A 106 6.89 -2.31 5.22
CA VAL A 106 7.35 -2.49 6.61
C VAL A 106 8.88 -2.49 6.69
N GLY A 107 9.55 -3.19 5.77
CA GLY A 107 11.02 -3.25 5.74
C GLY A 107 11.67 -1.89 5.46
N LEU A 108 11.15 -1.17 4.47
CA LEU A 108 11.63 0.19 4.13
C LEU A 108 11.32 1.18 5.25
N GLY A 109 10.10 1.14 5.80
CA GLY A 109 9.72 1.97 6.94
C GLY A 109 10.63 1.77 8.14
N SER A 110 11.00 0.52 8.45
CA SER A 110 11.98 0.20 9.50
C SER A 110 13.35 0.83 9.20
N GLY A 111 13.82 0.75 7.95
CA GLY A 111 15.07 1.39 7.52
C GLY A 111 15.04 2.91 7.73
N PHE A 112 13.97 3.57 7.32
CA PHE A 112 13.81 5.02 7.51
C PHE A 112 13.72 5.43 8.99
N MET A 113 13.10 4.61 9.83
CA MET A 113 13.10 4.83 11.28
C MET A 113 14.50 4.76 11.88
N HIS A 114 15.29 3.74 11.50
CA HIS A 114 16.68 3.61 11.95
C HIS A 114 17.55 4.80 11.53
N LEU A 115 17.36 5.29 10.31
CA LEU A 115 18.05 6.46 9.79
C LEU A 115 17.50 7.78 10.37
N LYS A 116 16.42 7.74 11.13
CA LYS A 116 15.68 8.92 11.62
C LYS A 116 15.37 9.90 10.47
N ALA A 117 15.03 9.37 9.31
CA ALA A 117 14.82 10.17 8.10
C ALA A 117 13.61 11.10 8.26
N GLU A 118 13.84 12.38 8.05
CA GLU A 118 12.82 13.43 8.02
C GLU A 118 12.79 14.04 6.62
N VAL A 119 11.74 13.71 5.86
CA VAL A 119 11.54 14.19 4.50
C VAL A 119 10.07 14.48 4.25
N ASN A 120 9.77 15.14 3.15
CA ASN A 120 8.39 15.35 2.73
C ASN A 120 7.90 14.13 1.93
N TRP A 121 7.35 13.15 2.64
CA TRP A 121 6.84 11.91 2.06
C TRP A 121 5.69 12.15 1.09
N TYR A 122 4.85 13.14 1.35
CA TYR A 122 3.76 13.55 0.47
C TYR A 122 4.29 13.95 -0.91
N ARG A 123 5.27 14.85 -0.97
CA ARG A 123 5.84 15.30 -2.25
C ARG A 123 6.53 14.20 -3.00
N ILE A 124 7.35 13.37 -2.31
CA ILE A 124 8.01 12.22 -2.92
C ILE A 124 6.99 11.27 -3.54
N PHE A 125 5.91 10.97 -2.82
CA PHE A 125 4.85 10.09 -3.33
C PHE A 125 4.15 10.70 -4.54
N HIS A 126 3.77 11.98 -4.47
CA HIS A 126 3.10 12.68 -5.57
C HIS A 126 3.97 12.75 -6.84
N GLU A 127 5.26 13.04 -6.71
CA GLU A 127 6.20 12.99 -7.84
C GLU A 127 6.25 11.61 -8.50
N LEU A 128 6.18 10.52 -7.70
CA LEU A 128 6.21 9.16 -8.23
C LEU A 128 4.93 8.76 -8.97
N ILE A 129 3.78 9.34 -8.60
CA ILE A 129 2.48 8.96 -9.19
C ILE A 129 1.96 9.93 -10.24
N GLU A 130 2.53 11.15 -10.35
CA GLU A 130 2.05 12.21 -11.23
C GLU A 130 1.86 11.76 -12.68
N ASP A 131 2.85 11.06 -13.23
CA ASP A 131 2.84 10.56 -14.61
C ASP A 131 2.58 9.05 -14.70
N PHE A 132 1.98 8.45 -13.67
CA PHE A 132 1.75 7.02 -13.68
C PHE A 132 0.81 6.60 -14.81
N ASN A 133 1.25 5.64 -15.60
CA ASN A 133 0.47 5.03 -16.67
C ASN A 133 0.67 3.51 -16.67
N SER A 134 -0.39 2.77 -16.35
CA SER A 134 -0.34 1.31 -16.22
C SER A 134 0.07 0.60 -17.52
N LYS A 135 -0.35 1.11 -18.70
CA LYS A 135 0.01 0.53 -19.99
C LYS A 135 1.50 0.70 -20.26
N LYS A 136 2.01 1.93 -20.08
CA LYS A 136 3.44 2.24 -20.27
C LYS A 136 4.31 1.41 -19.31
N LEU A 137 3.85 1.21 -18.06
CA LEU A 137 4.52 0.35 -17.10
C LEU A 137 4.60 -1.10 -17.63
N MET A 138 3.48 -1.68 -18.07
CA MET A 138 3.44 -3.05 -18.59
C MET A 138 4.33 -3.23 -19.83
N GLU A 139 4.33 -2.26 -20.76
CA GLU A 139 5.23 -2.27 -21.92
C GLU A 139 6.71 -2.26 -21.51
N ASN A 140 7.08 -1.41 -20.56
CA ASN A 140 8.44 -1.34 -20.04
C ASN A 140 8.85 -2.63 -19.30
N GLN A 141 7.94 -3.21 -18.52
CA GLN A 141 8.15 -4.50 -17.87
C GLN A 141 8.39 -5.61 -18.89
N GLN A 142 7.57 -5.68 -19.94
CA GLN A 142 7.74 -6.68 -21.00
C GLN A 142 9.06 -6.51 -21.74
N LYS A 143 9.46 -5.28 -22.06
CA LYS A 143 10.77 -5.01 -22.66
C LYS A 143 11.93 -5.49 -21.76
N ALA A 144 11.86 -5.17 -20.46
CA ALA A 144 12.88 -5.59 -19.50
C ALA A 144 12.98 -7.12 -19.36
N LEU A 145 11.84 -7.82 -19.36
CA LEU A 145 11.81 -9.28 -19.32
C LEU A 145 12.40 -9.90 -20.57
N ASN A 146 12.06 -9.38 -21.75
CA ASN A 146 12.61 -9.86 -23.02
C ASN A 146 14.13 -9.67 -23.07
N LEU A 147 14.65 -8.53 -22.61
CA LEU A 147 16.09 -8.28 -22.51
C LEU A 147 16.80 -9.23 -21.54
N ALA A 148 16.11 -9.66 -20.48
CA ALA A 148 16.64 -10.60 -19.51
C ALA A 148 16.42 -12.08 -19.90
N ASN A 149 15.84 -12.36 -21.07
CA ASN A 149 15.43 -13.71 -21.51
C ASN A 149 14.54 -14.43 -20.49
N LEU A 150 13.65 -13.68 -19.82
CA LEU A 150 12.69 -14.20 -18.86
C LEU A 150 11.28 -14.14 -19.47
N SER A 151 10.53 -15.22 -19.34
CA SER A 151 9.07 -15.25 -19.61
C SER A 151 8.29 -15.16 -18.29
N ILE A 152 7.14 -14.51 -18.33
CA ILE A 152 6.16 -14.51 -17.23
C ILE A 152 5.29 -15.76 -17.33
#